data_32146b60dc66022158deab261da220bf
#
_entry.id   32146b60dc66022158deab261da220bf
#
_cell.length_a   1.000
_cell.length_b   1.000
_cell.length_c   1.000
_cell.angle_alpha   90.00
_cell.angle_beta   90.00
_cell.angle_gamma   90.00
#
_symmetry.space_group_name_H-M   'P 1'
#
loop_
_entity.id
_entity.type
_entity.pdbx_description
1 polymer ?
#
loop_
_entity_poly.entity_id
_entity_poly.type
_entity_poly.pdbx_seq_one_letter_code
_entity_poly.pdbx_strand_id
1 'polypeptide(L)'
;FVAFFGPLVGLILGFDSINRERNEGTLSKLLAQPIFRDAVINGKFLAGLVLISVMMGSILMVITGLGLALVGIVPGAEEIWRVLIYLVISVVYIAFWLGVAILFSILFRSTATSALAALAVWIFFSFFVTIGIGILAGALAGSPTSDPTAAQRKAEILRAAVLVSPMPRPPSSTPCANRPARP
;
A
#
# COMPACT_ATOMS: atom_id res chain seq x y z
N PHE A 1 2.45 0.86 -1.14
CA PHE A 1 2.70 2.22 -1.61
C PHE A 1 1.47 2.77 -2.31
N VAL A 2 0.97 2.15 -3.39
CA VAL A 2 -0.19 2.64 -4.18
C VAL A 2 -1.45 2.79 -3.31
N ALA A 3 -1.70 1.85 -2.41
CA ALA A 3 -2.88 1.89 -1.53
C ALA A 3 -2.89 3.11 -0.58
N PHE A 4 -1.73 3.63 -0.20
CA PHE A 4 -1.61 4.78 0.70
C PHE A 4 -1.42 6.09 -0.06
N PHE A 5 -0.48 6.14 -1.00
CA PHE A 5 -0.16 7.35 -1.75
C PHE A 5 -1.09 7.61 -2.93
N GLY A 6 -1.67 6.55 -3.52
CA GLY A 6 -2.60 6.69 -4.64
C GLY A 6 -3.78 7.61 -4.35
N PRO A 7 -4.53 7.40 -3.25
CA PRO A 7 -5.59 8.31 -2.85
C PRO A 7 -5.17 9.76 -2.68
N LEU A 8 -3.98 10.00 -2.10
CA LEU A 8 -3.46 11.35 -1.93
C LEU A 8 -3.26 12.06 -3.28
N VAL A 9 -2.74 11.34 -4.27
CA VAL A 9 -2.61 11.89 -5.63
C VAL A 9 -3.99 12.21 -6.22
N GLY A 10 -4.96 11.31 -6.11
CA GLY A 10 -6.33 11.55 -6.54
C GLY A 10 -6.98 12.76 -5.86
N LEU A 11 -6.77 12.89 -4.54
CA LEU A 11 -7.26 14.01 -3.76
C LEU A 11 -6.62 15.34 -4.21
N ILE A 12 -5.28 15.37 -4.39
CA ILE A 12 -4.55 16.56 -4.83
C ILE A 12 -5.00 17.05 -6.21
N LEU A 13 -5.28 16.13 -7.12
CA LEU A 13 -5.78 16.47 -8.45
C LEU A 13 -7.23 16.98 -8.45
N GLY A 14 -8.05 16.49 -7.49
CA GLY A 14 -9.49 16.72 -7.49
C GLY A 14 -9.96 17.92 -6.66
N PHE A 15 -9.34 18.20 -5.48
CA PHE A 15 -9.90 19.15 -4.51
C PHE A 15 -9.98 20.60 -5.04
N ASP A 16 -9.05 21.00 -5.89
CA ASP A 16 -8.98 22.35 -6.46
C ASP A 16 -9.67 22.47 -7.83
N SER A 17 -10.09 21.36 -8.39
CA SER A 17 -10.58 21.25 -9.76
C SER A 17 -11.69 22.24 -10.12
N ILE A 18 -12.62 22.50 -9.22
CA ILE A 18 -13.78 23.40 -9.43
C ILE A 18 -13.61 24.72 -8.68
N ASN A 19 -13.05 24.67 -7.48
CA ASN A 19 -12.85 25.86 -6.67
C ASN A 19 -11.89 26.86 -7.32
N ARG A 20 -10.88 26.39 -8.03
CA ARG A 20 -9.94 27.24 -8.78
C ARG A 20 -10.67 28.07 -9.86
N GLU A 21 -11.51 27.44 -10.69
CA GLU A 21 -12.27 28.13 -11.72
C GLU A 21 -13.30 29.10 -11.14
N ARG A 22 -13.85 28.76 -9.97
CA ARG A 22 -14.76 29.65 -9.23
C ARG A 22 -14.01 30.91 -8.75
N ASN A 23 -12.81 30.73 -8.18
CA ASN A 23 -11.98 31.83 -7.66
C ASN A 23 -11.42 32.73 -8.77
N GLU A 24 -11.10 32.13 -9.92
CA GLU A 24 -10.61 32.86 -11.11
C GLU A 24 -11.75 33.53 -11.91
N GLY A 25 -13.01 33.32 -11.54
CA GLY A 25 -14.18 33.87 -12.23
C GLY A 25 -14.44 33.29 -13.62
N THR A 26 -13.67 32.27 -14.02
CA THR A 26 -13.80 31.61 -15.33
C THR A 26 -15.02 30.70 -15.39
N LEU A 27 -15.51 30.22 -14.23
CA LEU A 27 -16.71 29.40 -14.12
C LEU A 27 -17.95 30.12 -14.66
N SER A 28 -18.09 31.41 -14.42
CA SER A 28 -19.22 32.21 -14.93
C SER A 28 -19.20 32.34 -16.45
N LYS A 29 -18.02 32.43 -17.06
CA LYS A 29 -17.83 32.46 -18.52
C LYS A 29 -18.14 31.11 -19.17
N LEU A 30 -17.72 30.01 -18.54
CA LEU A 30 -18.03 28.65 -18.97
C LEU A 30 -19.54 28.34 -18.90
N LEU A 31 -20.22 28.80 -17.84
CA LEU A 31 -21.66 28.59 -17.67
C LEU A 31 -22.52 29.53 -18.54
N ALA A 32 -21.95 30.59 -19.10
CA ALA A 32 -22.63 31.45 -20.09
C ALA A 32 -22.70 30.82 -21.49
N GLN A 33 -21.92 29.78 -21.74
CA GLN A 33 -22.03 28.97 -22.96
C GLN A 33 -23.14 27.93 -22.77
N PRO A 34 -23.85 27.51 -23.84
CA PRO A 34 -24.91 26.51 -23.78
C PRO A 34 -24.33 25.08 -23.59
N ILE A 35 -23.49 24.91 -22.55
CA ILE A 35 -22.85 23.62 -22.20
C ILE A 35 -23.52 23.09 -20.95
N PHE A 36 -23.89 21.81 -20.98
CA PHE A 36 -24.46 21.13 -19.79
C PHE A 36 -23.42 21.05 -18.68
N ARG A 37 -23.82 21.37 -17.45
CA ARG A 37 -22.96 21.33 -16.26
C ARG A 37 -22.30 19.96 -16.07
N ASP A 38 -23.01 18.89 -16.41
CA ASP A 38 -22.52 17.52 -16.31
C ASP A 38 -21.34 17.26 -17.24
N ALA A 39 -21.31 17.91 -18.43
CA ALA A 39 -20.21 17.74 -19.37
C ALA A 39 -18.89 18.31 -18.83
N VAL A 40 -18.95 19.40 -18.07
CA VAL A 40 -17.74 20.02 -17.44
C VAL A 40 -17.18 19.11 -16.36
N ILE A 41 -18.05 18.56 -15.49
CA ILE A 41 -17.62 17.67 -14.39
C ILE A 41 -17.03 16.36 -14.95
N ASN A 42 -17.73 15.75 -15.90
CA ASN A 42 -17.25 14.52 -16.58
C ASN A 42 -15.95 14.76 -17.32
N GLY A 43 -15.81 15.91 -18.01
CA GLY A 43 -14.56 16.28 -18.69
C GLY A 43 -13.38 16.39 -17.74
N LYS A 44 -13.57 16.99 -16.56
CA LYS A 44 -12.52 17.11 -15.53
C LYS A 44 -12.17 15.77 -14.92
N PHE A 45 -13.17 14.95 -14.62
CA PHE A 45 -12.96 13.60 -14.12
C PHE A 45 -12.18 12.76 -15.15
N LEU A 46 -12.57 12.82 -16.43
CA LEU A 46 -11.90 12.09 -17.50
C LEU A 46 -10.45 12.58 -17.70
N ALA A 47 -10.22 13.89 -17.67
CA ALA A 47 -8.88 14.45 -17.75
C ALA A 47 -7.98 13.99 -16.59
N GLY A 48 -8.51 13.99 -15.36
CA GLY A 48 -7.82 13.48 -14.19
C GLY A 48 -7.54 11.97 -14.30
N LEU A 49 -8.48 11.20 -14.81
CA LEU A 49 -8.33 9.76 -15.03
C LEU A 49 -7.23 9.46 -16.06
N VAL A 50 -7.19 10.19 -17.17
CA VAL A 50 -6.13 10.07 -18.19
C VAL A 50 -4.77 10.40 -17.56
N LEU A 51 -4.68 11.49 -16.81
CA LEU A 51 -3.45 11.90 -16.14
C LEU A 51 -2.94 10.82 -15.17
N ILE A 52 -3.82 10.28 -14.32
CA ILE A 52 -3.50 9.19 -13.40
C ILE A 52 -3.04 7.94 -14.16
N SER A 53 -3.71 7.58 -15.25
CA SER A 53 -3.37 6.41 -16.06
C SER A 53 -1.98 6.54 -16.69
N VAL A 54 -1.67 7.71 -17.24
CA VAL A 54 -0.35 8.01 -17.82
C VAL A 54 0.74 7.99 -16.74
N MET A 55 0.47 8.61 -15.59
CA MET A 55 1.41 8.64 -14.47
C MET A 55 1.69 7.22 -13.93
N MET A 56 0.64 6.43 -13.68
CA MET A 56 0.79 5.06 -13.21
C MET A 56 1.48 4.16 -14.24
N GLY A 57 1.12 4.29 -15.53
CA GLY A 57 1.76 3.58 -16.63
C GLY A 57 3.24 3.91 -16.76
N SER A 58 3.60 5.19 -16.62
CA SER A 58 5.00 5.63 -16.65
C SER A 58 5.82 5.04 -15.49
N ILE A 59 5.28 5.05 -14.28
CA ILE A 59 5.95 4.47 -13.11
C ILE A 59 6.16 2.96 -13.30
N LEU A 60 5.16 2.24 -13.79
CA LEU A 60 5.27 0.81 -14.06
C LEU A 60 6.28 0.51 -15.17
N MET A 61 6.30 1.31 -16.24
CA MET A 61 7.30 1.18 -17.30
C MET A 61 8.72 1.36 -16.78
N VAL A 62 8.95 2.36 -15.92
CA VAL A 62 10.26 2.60 -15.32
C VAL A 62 10.67 1.44 -14.41
N ILE A 63 9.77 0.99 -13.53
CA ILE A 63 10.07 -0.13 -12.62
C ILE A 63 10.34 -1.42 -13.39
N THR A 64 9.51 -1.74 -14.38
CA THR A 64 9.67 -2.96 -15.19
C THR A 64 10.92 -2.89 -16.05
N GLY A 65 11.19 -1.74 -16.68
CA GLY A 65 12.39 -1.52 -17.49
C GLY A 65 13.68 -1.58 -16.68
N LEU A 66 13.68 -0.99 -15.47
CA LEU A 66 14.82 -1.06 -14.57
C LEU A 66 15.03 -2.49 -14.03
N GLY A 67 13.96 -3.19 -13.69
CA GLY A 67 14.00 -4.59 -13.28
C GLY A 67 14.61 -5.49 -14.37
N LEU A 68 14.20 -5.29 -15.62
CA LEU A 68 14.78 -5.99 -16.76
C LEU A 68 16.27 -5.69 -16.95
N ALA A 69 16.64 -4.40 -16.83
CA ALA A 69 18.04 -3.97 -17.00
C ALA A 69 18.97 -4.48 -15.89
N LEU A 70 18.52 -4.55 -14.64
CA LEU A 70 19.32 -4.94 -13.49
C LEU A 70 19.36 -6.45 -13.26
N VAL A 71 18.25 -7.15 -13.47
CA VAL A 71 18.10 -8.58 -13.15
C VAL A 71 18.26 -9.45 -14.39
N GLY A 72 18.08 -8.89 -15.60
CA GLY A 72 18.22 -9.62 -16.87
C GLY A 72 17.12 -10.66 -17.12
N ILE A 73 16.05 -10.67 -16.31
CA ILE A 73 14.94 -11.61 -16.45
C ILE A 73 13.88 -10.98 -17.35
N VAL A 74 13.62 -11.61 -18.49
CA VAL A 74 12.52 -11.19 -19.38
C VAL A 74 11.21 -11.63 -18.77
N PRO A 75 10.27 -10.69 -18.48
CA PRO A 75 8.99 -11.04 -17.91
C PRO A 75 8.19 -11.93 -18.87
N GLY A 76 7.68 -13.03 -18.36
CA GLY A 76 6.79 -13.91 -19.09
C GLY A 76 5.43 -13.26 -19.39
N ALA A 77 4.68 -13.81 -20.35
CA ALA A 77 3.34 -13.30 -20.70
C ALA A 77 2.38 -13.27 -19.51
N GLU A 78 2.51 -14.21 -18.58
CA GLU A 78 1.70 -14.26 -17.35
C GLU A 78 2.03 -13.11 -16.39
N GLU A 79 3.29 -12.74 -16.27
CA GLU A 79 3.73 -11.62 -15.43
C GLU A 79 3.24 -10.29 -15.99
N ILE A 80 3.32 -10.11 -17.31
CA ILE A 80 2.81 -8.91 -17.99
C ILE A 80 1.30 -8.78 -17.75
N TRP A 81 0.55 -9.87 -17.83
CA TRP A 81 -0.89 -9.86 -17.59
C TRP A 81 -1.24 -9.48 -16.14
N ARG A 82 -0.49 -10.00 -15.18
CA ARG A 82 -0.66 -9.62 -13.76
C ARG A 82 -0.38 -8.14 -13.51
N VAL A 83 0.67 -7.60 -14.11
CA VAL A 83 1.01 -6.17 -14.02
C VAL A 83 -0.07 -5.30 -14.63
N LEU A 84 -0.63 -5.71 -15.78
CA LEU A 84 -1.71 -4.99 -16.44
C LEU A 84 -2.99 -4.95 -15.58
N ILE A 85 -3.38 -6.08 -15.00
CA ILE A 85 -4.53 -6.15 -14.08
C ILE A 85 -4.29 -5.25 -12.87
N TYR A 86 -3.10 -5.30 -12.28
CA TYR A 86 -2.73 -4.44 -11.16
C TYR A 86 -2.81 -2.95 -11.54
N LEU A 87 -2.36 -2.57 -12.74
CA LEU A 87 -2.47 -1.21 -13.26
C LEU A 87 -3.94 -0.77 -13.31
N VAL A 88 -4.81 -1.57 -13.93
CA VAL A 88 -6.23 -1.25 -14.06
C VAL A 88 -6.89 -1.08 -12.70
N ILE A 89 -6.68 -2.01 -11.78
CA ILE A 89 -7.23 -1.94 -10.42
C ILE A 89 -6.72 -0.69 -9.70
N SER A 90 -5.43 -0.37 -9.82
CA SER A 90 -4.84 0.82 -9.20
C SER A 90 -5.42 2.11 -9.74
N VAL A 91 -5.60 2.21 -11.06
CA VAL A 91 -6.22 3.38 -11.71
C VAL A 91 -7.65 3.55 -11.26
N VAL A 92 -8.46 2.48 -11.22
CA VAL A 92 -9.84 2.52 -10.74
C VAL A 92 -9.91 2.96 -9.27
N TYR A 93 -9.02 2.44 -8.44
CA TYR A 93 -8.93 2.82 -7.03
C TYR A 93 -8.60 4.30 -6.83
N ILE A 94 -7.61 4.83 -7.56
CA ILE A 94 -7.23 6.25 -7.47
C ILE A 94 -8.34 7.13 -8.08
N ALA A 95 -8.98 6.70 -9.18
CA ALA A 95 -10.09 7.40 -9.81
C ALA A 95 -11.29 7.54 -8.86
N PHE A 96 -11.56 6.55 -8.03
CA PHE A 96 -12.59 6.65 -6.99
C PHE A 96 -12.30 7.83 -6.04
N TRP A 97 -11.07 7.96 -5.56
CA TRP A 97 -10.66 9.06 -4.68
C TRP A 97 -10.64 10.41 -5.40
N LEU A 98 -10.28 10.42 -6.67
CA LEU A 98 -10.41 11.60 -7.53
C LEU A 98 -11.88 12.07 -7.61
N GLY A 99 -12.82 11.14 -7.81
CA GLY A 99 -14.24 11.43 -7.83
C GLY A 99 -14.74 12.01 -6.51
N VAL A 100 -14.29 11.44 -5.39
CA VAL A 100 -14.60 11.95 -4.04
C VAL A 100 -14.07 13.38 -3.87
N ALA A 101 -12.85 13.66 -4.31
CA ALA A 101 -12.23 14.99 -4.20
C ALA A 101 -12.98 16.02 -5.05
N ILE A 102 -13.37 15.68 -6.28
CA ILE A 102 -14.19 16.56 -7.14
C ILE A 102 -15.55 16.82 -6.49
N LEU A 103 -16.18 15.80 -5.91
CA LEU A 103 -17.44 15.95 -5.18
C LEU A 103 -17.31 16.97 -4.05
N PHE A 104 -16.26 16.88 -3.23
CA PHE A 104 -16.01 17.86 -2.17
C PHE A 104 -15.68 19.26 -2.72
N SER A 105 -15.00 19.35 -3.87
CA SER A 105 -14.75 20.62 -4.57
C SER A 105 -16.06 21.31 -5.02
N ILE A 106 -17.10 20.53 -5.33
CA ILE A 106 -18.44 21.08 -5.66
C ILE A 106 -19.17 21.51 -4.40
N LEU A 107 -19.11 20.70 -3.35
CA LEU A 107 -19.88 20.89 -2.11
C LEU A 107 -19.38 22.11 -1.33
N PHE A 108 -18.07 22.29 -1.23
CA PHE A 108 -17.45 23.36 -0.46
C PHE A 108 -17.05 24.51 -1.37
N ARG A 109 -17.30 25.74 -0.91
CA ARG A 109 -16.95 26.97 -1.66
C ARG A 109 -15.51 27.39 -1.50
N SER A 110 -14.77 26.82 -0.54
CA SER A 110 -13.39 27.13 -0.25
C SER A 110 -12.50 25.94 -0.60
N THR A 111 -11.42 26.19 -1.31
CA THR A 111 -10.41 25.18 -1.66
C THR A 111 -9.83 24.49 -0.43
N ALA A 112 -9.55 25.28 0.63
CA ALA A 112 -8.99 24.74 1.87
C ALA A 112 -9.96 23.79 2.59
N THR A 113 -11.23 24.16 2.70
CA THR A 113 -12.24 23.29 3.34
C THR A 113 -12.53 22.03 2.51
N SER A 114 -12.53 22.15 1.19
CA SER A 114 -12.63 20.98 0.30
C SER A 114 -11.49 20.00 0.48
N ALA A 115 -10.24 20.50 0.51
CA ALA A 115 -9.05 19.69 0.71
C ALA A 115 -9.07 19.00 2.08
N LEU A 116 -9.37 19.74 3.17
CA LEU A 116 -9.44 19.20 4.51
C LEU A 116 -10.53 18.15 4.66
N ALA A 117 -11.72 18.39 4.08
CA ALA A 117 -12.82 17.43 4.14
C ALA A 117 -12.48 16.13 3.39
N ALA A 118 -11.92 16.24 2.19
CA ALA A 118 -11.49 15.07 1.41
C ALA A 118 -10.38 14.28 2.12
N LEU A 119 -9.41 14.98 2.73
CA LEU A 119 -8.35 14.36 3.52
C LEU A 119 -8.91 13.67 4.78
N ALA A 120 -9.84 14.32 5.48
CA ALA A 120 -10.47 13.76 6.69
C ALA A 120 -11.21 12.46 6.37
N VAL A 121 -11.98 12.44 5.27
CA VAL A 121 -12.67 11.24 4.81
C VAL A 121 -11.66 10.14 4.46
N TRP A 122 -10.58 10.47 3.75
CA TRP A 122 -9.55 9.50 3.43
C TRP A 122 -8.89 8.90 4.67
N ILE A 123 -8.50 9.73 5.65
CA ILE A 123 -7.93 9.28 6.92
C ILE A 123 -8.92 8.37 7.63
N PHE A 124 -10.18 8.79 7.76
CA PHE A 124 -11.22 8.00 8.41
C PHE A 124 -11.34 6.62 7.77
N PHE A 125 -11.49 6.54 6.45
CA PHE A 125 -11.59 5.26 5.75
C PHE A 125 -10.33 4.42 5.87
N SER A 126 -9.14 5.01 5.75
CA SER A 126 -7.87 4.30 5.89
C SER A 126 -7.72 3.62 7.25
N PHE A 127 -8.04 4.32 8.32
CA PHE A 127 -7.96 3.76 9.67
C PHE A 127 -9.09 2.76 9.92
N PHE A 128 -10.33 3.12 9.56
CA PHE A 128 -11.49 2.29 9.85
C PHE A 128 -11.46 0.96 9.10
N VAL A 129 -11.08 0.98 7.83
CA VAL A 129 -10.94 -0.23 7.01
C VAL A 129 -9.80 -1.12 7.54
N THR A 130 -8.66 -0.53 7.90
CA THR A 130 -7.51 -1.29 8.42
C THR A 130 -7.86 -1.98 9.74
N ILE A 131 -8.50 -1.26 10.67
CA ILE A 131 -8.93 -1.81 11.95
C ILE A 131 -10.04 -2.86 11.75
N GLY A 132 -11.01 -2.58 10.89
CA GLY A 132 -12.12 -3.48 10.58
C GLY A 132 -11.64 -4.81 9.99
N ILE A 133 -10.72 -4.74 9.02
CA ILE A 133 -10.10 -5.96 8.45
C ILE A 133 -9.30 -6.72 9.51
N GLY A 134 -8.57 -6.03 10.38
CA GLY A 134 -7.82 -6.65 11.48
C GLY A 134 -8.72 -7.40 12.45
N ILE A 135 -9.84 -6.80 12.86
CA ILE A 135 -10.84 -7.44 13.73
C ILE A 135 -11.49 -8.62 13.02
N LEU A 136 -11.90 -8.45 11.76
CA LEU A 136 -12.52 -9.52 10.97
C LEU A 136 -11.57 -10.68 10.74
N ALA A 137 -10.31 -10.41 10.38
CA ALA A 137 -9.30 -11.43 10.22
C ALA A 137 -9.03 -12.18 11.54
N GLY A 138 -8.99 -11.48 12.67
CA GLY A 138 -8.87 -12.07 13.99
C GLY A 138 -10.07 -12.96 14.36
N ALA A 139 -11.28 -12.54 13.98
CA ALA A 139 -12.50 -13.30 14.23
C ALA A 139 -12.61 -14.54 13.34
N LEU A 140 -12.20 -14.45 12.06
CA LEU A 140 -12.23 -15.55 11.10
C LEU A 140 -11.08 -16.55 11.29
N ALA A 141 -9.88 -16.06 11.65
CA ALA A 141 -8.72 -16.91 11.93
C ALA A 141 -8.88 -17.70 13.24
N GLY A 142 -9.98 -17.46 14.00
CA GLY A 142 -10.06 -17.87 15.38
C GLY A 142 -8.81 -17.35 16.06
N SER A 143 -8.90 -16.45 17.03
CA SER A 143 -7.70 -15.98 17.72
C SER A 143 -6.74 -17.19 17.85
N PRO A 144 -5.43 -17.04 17.55
CA PRO A 144 -4.49 -18.02 18.06
C PRO A 144 -4.71 -17.92 19.56
N THR A 145 -5.67 -18.71 20.06
CA THR A 145 -5.75 -19.00 21.47
C THR A 145 -4.32 -19.33 21.79
N SER A 146 -3.71 -18.47 22.58
CA SER A 146 -2.59 -18.86 23.41
C SER A 146 -3.15 -20.05 24.18
N ASP A 147 -3.25 -21.19 23.49
CA ASP A 147 -3.58 -22.47 24.10
C ASP A 147 -2.42 -22.70 25.04
N PRO A 148 -2.60 -22.45 26.34
CA PRO A 148 -1.52 -22.62 27.33
C PRO A 148 -0.98 -24.04 27.24
N THR A 149 -1.80 -24.97 26.77
CA THR A 149 -1.42 -26.34 26.46
C THR A 149 -0.44 -26.45 25.30
N ALA A 150 -0.58 -25.66 24.24
CA ALA A 150 0.36 -25.69 23.09
C ALA A 150 1.72 -25.11 23.49
N ALA A 151 1.73 -24.02 24.27
CA ALA A 151 2.95 -23.44 24.81
C ALA A 151 3.64 -24.39 25.80
N GLN A 152 2.87 -25.03 26.66
CA GLN A 152 3.37 -26.05 27.59
C GLN A 152 3.93 -27.28 26.87
N ARG A 153 3.23 -27.82 25.86
CA ARG A 153 3.74 -28.92 25.02
C ARG A 153 5.05 -28.55 24.32
N LYS A 154 5.14 -27.33 23.79
CA LYS A 154 6.39 -26.87 23.14
C LYS A 154 7.53 -26.75 24.14
N ALA A 155 7.27 -26.26 25.35
CA ALA A 155 8.25 -26.22 26.44
C ALA A 155 8.66 -27.62 26.91
N GLU A 156 7.73 -28.56 26.99
CA GLU A 156 7.99 -29.96 27.35
C GLU A 156 8.84 -30.69 26.29
N ILE A 157 8.52 -30.49 25.00
CA ILE A 157 9.30 -31.04 23.90
C ILE A 157 10.74 -30.48 23.91
N LEU A 158 10.91 -29.17 24.16
CA LEU A 158 12.23 -28.56 24.28
C LEU A 158 13.01 -29.09 25.49
N ARG A 159 12.37 -29.29 26.64
CA ARG A 159 12.98 -29.89 27.83
C ARG A 159 13.38 -31.36 27.58
N ALA A 160 12.53 -32.13 26.95
CA ALA A 160 12.84 -33.49 26.55
C ALA A 160 14.02 -33.56 25.57
N ALA A 161 14.06 -32.66 24.58
CA ALA A 161 15.15 -32.58 23.61
C ALA A 161 16.49 -32.22 24.27
N VAL A 162 16.48 -31.34 25.27
CA VAL A 162 17.68 -30.97 26.04
C VAL A 162 18.17 -32.12 26.89
N LEU A 163 17.25 -32.90 27.50
CA LEU A 163 17.60 -34.09 28.32
C LEU A 163 18.12 -35.27 27.46
N VAL A 164 17.67 -35.38 26.21
CA VAL A 164 18.13 -36.42 25.28
C VAL A 164 19.41 -36.01 24.54
N SER A 165 19.80 -34.75 24.58
CA SER A 165 21.09 -34.32 24.05
C SER A 165 22.24 -34.99 24.81
N PRO A 166 23.10 -35.80 24.13
CA PRO A 166 24.22 -36.42 24.82
C PRO A 166 25.11 -35.32 25.41
N MET A 167 25.41 -35.44 26.72
CA MET A 167 26.38 -34.54 27.37
C MET A 167 27.62 -34.33 26.49
N PRO A 168 28.10 -33.13 26.34
CA PRO A 168 29.39 -32.89 25.68
C PRO A 168 30.44 -33.73 26.39
N ARG A 169 31.11 -34.63 25.69
CA ARG A 169 32.20 -35.43 26.23
C ARG A 169 33.22 -34.48 26.88
N PRO A 170 33.66 -34.76 28.10
CA PRO A 170 34.73 -33.99 28.70
C PRO A 170 35.94 -34.03 27.77
N PRO A 171 36.71 -32.93 27.63
CA PRO A 171 37.89 -32.90 26.81
C PRO A 171 38.81 -34.04 27.27
N SER A 172 39.18 -34.93 26.34
CA SER A 172 40.12 -35.99 26.59
C SER A 172 41.38 -35.39 27.22
N SER A 173 41.67 -35.82 28.46
CA SER A 173 42.91 -35.47 29.14
C SER A 173 44.09 -35.71 28.20
N THR A 174 44.72 -34.64 27.75
CA THR A 174 46.02 -34.73 27.05
C THR A 174 46.99 -35.46 27.93
N PRO A 175 47.62 -36.54 27.48
CA PRO A 175 48.69 -37.19 28.24
C PRO A 175 49.82 -36.20 28.44
N CYS A 176 50.24 -36.06 29.71
CA CYS A 176 51.40 -35.27 30.08
C CYS A 176 52.59 -35.68 29.20
N ALA A 177 52.98 -34.80 28.29
CA ALA A 177 54.21 -34.96 27.51
C ALA A 177 55.39 -34.97 28.44
N ASN A 178 56.10 -36.09 28.45
CA ASN A 178 57.36 -36.38 29.09
C ASN A 178 58.36 -35.24 28.88
N ARG A 179 58.75 -34.55 29.97
CA ARG A 179 59.75 -33.50 29.95
C ARG A 179 61.14 -34.18 29.98
N PRO A 180 61.99 -34.07 28.96
CA PRO A 180 63.34 -34.59 29.02
C PRO A 180 64.18 -33.80 30.03
N ALA A 181 64.85 -34.52 30.92
CA ALA A 181 65.86 -33.99 31.85
C ALA A 181 67.03 -33.39 31.03
N ARG A 182 67.41 -32.18 31.34
CA ARG A 182 68.66 -31.57 30.89
C ARG A 182 69.85 -31.96 31.82
N PRO A 183 71.01 -32.17 31.26
CA PRO A 183 72.23 -32.39 32.05
C PRO A 183 72.70 -31.13 32.76
#